data_128983d921817a164a2dfff89b412be8
#
_entry.id   128983d921817a164a2dfff89b412be8
#
_cell.length_a   1.000
_cell.length_b   1.000
_cell.length_c   1.000
_cell.angle_alpha   90.00
_cell.angle_beta   90.00
_cell.angle_gamma   90.00
#
_symmetry.space_group_name_H-M   'P 1'
#
loop_
_entity.id
_entity.type
_entity.pdbx_description
1 polymer ?
#
loop_
_entity_poly.entity_id
_entity_poly.type
_entity_poly.pdbx_seq_one_letter_code
_entity_poly.pdbx_strand_id
1 'polypeptide(L)'
;MKNFKHLLSFAICLIIATASAQAGEWLEILKDRGFTYYIDEEITEEANGYIVWAKMNYTTKASRAKITREAKSKRIVYSAMICCLYNYSWTEYASVCGHFYNANGDVIFSENPPYLEFQRLVPGSNGHMWADAAQYILSQEEAGANE
;
A
#
# COMPACT_ATOMS: atom_id res chain seq x y z
N MET A 1 10.07 10.60 -26.36
CA MET A 1 10.19 10.73 -24.90
C MET A 1 8.87 10.59 -24.13
N LYS A 2 7.72 10.87 -24.72
CA LYS A 2 6.40 10.65 -24.04
C LYS A 2 6.07 9.18 -23.77
N ASN A 3 6.58 8.24 -24.56
CA ASN A 3 6.26 6.80 -24.44
C ASN A 3 7.07 6.07 -23.36
N PHE A 4 8.17 6.64 -22.87
CA PHE A 4 9.02 5.99 -21.87
C PHE A 4 8.39 6.01 -20.47
N LYS A 5 7.68 7.09 -20.11
CA LYS A 5 6.96 7.18 -18.82
C LYS A 5 5.80 6.18 -18.71
N HIS A 6 5.11 5.95 -19.83
CA HIS A 6 4.01 4.97 -19.87
C HIS A 6 4.53 3.52 -19.83
N LEU A 7 5.69 3.27 -20.43
CA LEU A 7 6.30 1.94 -20.41
C LEU A 7 6.79 1.57 -19.01
N LEU A 8 7.37 2.53 -18.29
CA LEU A 8 7.84 2.33 -16.91
C LEU A 8 6.66 2.08 -15.95
N SER A 9 5.58 2.85 -16.09
CA SER A 9 4.36 2.68 -15.31
C SER A 9 3.73 1.31 -15.54
N PHE A 10 3.69 0.86 -16.81
CA PHE A 10 3.16 -0.46 -17.15
C PHE A 10 4.05 -1.60 -16.65
N ALA A 11 5.37 -1.44 -16.71
CA ALA A 11 6.32 -2.44 -16.18
C ALA A 11 6.23 -2.57 -14.65
N ILE A 12 6.09 -1.46 -13.92
CA ILE A 12 5.90 -1.46 -12.46
C ILE A 12 4.58 -2.18 -12.12
N CYS A 13 3.48 -1.85 -12.79
CA CYS A 13 2.20 -2.53 -12.57
C CYS A 13 2.26 -4.02 -12.88
N LEU A 14 3.02 -4.44 -13.87
CA LEU A 14 3.17 -5.86 -14.25
C LEU A 14 3.99 -6.64 -13.21
N ILE A 15 5.07 -6.04 -12.69
CA ILE A 15 5.91 -6.63 -11.64
C ILE A 15 5.12 -6.79 -10.35
N ILE A 16 4.33 -5.77 -9.99
CA ILE A 16 3.51 -5.79 -8.77
C ILE A 16 2.37 -6.82 -8.88
N ALA A 17 1.76 -7.00 -10.05
CA ALA A 17 0.74 -8.02 -10.25
C ALA A 17 1.28 -9.45 -10.06
N THR A 18 2.57 -9.69 -10.34
CA THR A 18 3.22 -10.98 -10.09
C THR A 18 3.73 -11.12 -8.65
N ALA A 19 4.12 -10.02 -8.00
CA ALA A 19 4.56 -10.01 -6.59
C ALA A 19 3.39 -10.25 -5.62
N SER A 20 2.16 -9.91 -5.98
CA SER A 20 0.97 -10.16 -5.14
C SER A 20 0.69 -11.64 -4.87
N ALA A 21 1.34 -12.57 -5.58
CA ALA A 21 1.25 -14.01 -5.35
C ALA A 21 2.16 -14.52 -4.22
N GLN A 22 3.09 -13.70 -3.71
CA GLN A 22 3.98 -13.99 -2.59
C GLN A 22 3.83 -12.89 -1.54
N ALA A 23 2.65 -12.84 -0.89
CA ALA A 23 2.47 -11.97 0.27
C ALA A 23 3.45 -12.42 1.35
N GLY A 24 4.39 -11.54 1.73
CA GLY A 24 5.22 -11.68 2.90
C GLY A 24 4.38 -11.73 4.19
N GLU A 25 5.02 -11.80 5.33
CA GLU A 25 4.29 -11.74 6.59
C GLU A 25 3.74 -10.33 6.81
N TRP A 26 2.45 -10.26 7.18
CA TRP A 26 1.80 -9.00 7.51
C TRP A 26 2.05 -8.62 8.96
N LEU A 27 2.76 -7.53 9.18
CA LEU A 27 2.95 -6.94 10.50
C LEU A 27 1.80 -6.00 10.85
N GLU A 28 1.15 -6.23 12.00
CA GLU A 28 0.22 -5.27 12.57
C GLU A 28 1.00 -4.08 13.15
N ILE A 29 0.74 -2.88 12.63
CA ILE A 29 1.44 -1.66 13.04
C ILE A 29 0.60 -0.75 13.93
N LEU A 30 -0.72 -0.79 13.78
CA LEU A 30 -1.64 0.00 14.58
C LEU A 30 -3.03 -0.64 14.63
N LYS A 31 -3.66 -0.59 15.79
CA LYS A 31 -5.06 -0.91 15.98
C LYS A 31 -5.77 0.27 16.61
N ASP A 32 -6.75 0.80 15.92
CA ASP A 32 -7.55 1.95 16.35
C ASP A 32 -9.05 1.62 16.26
N ARG A 33 -9.89 2.54 16.71
CA ARG A 33 -11.35 2.38 16.71
C ARG A 33 -11.89 2.19 15.27
N GLY A 34 -12.15 0.95 14.92
CA GLY A 34 -12.73 0.58 13.63
C GLY A 34 -11.73 0.24 12.53
N PHE A 35 -10.42 0.27 12.82
CA PHE A 35 -9.37 -0.02 11.85
C PHE A 35 -8.27 -0.86 12.47
N THR A 36 -7.69 -1.76 11.67
CA THR A 36 -6.40 -2.38 11.96
C THR A 36 -5.51 -2.22 10.72
N TYR A 37 -4.32 -1.72 10.94
CA TYR A 37 -3.36 -1.39 9.89
C TYR A 37 -2.21 -2.37 9.91
N TYR A 38 -1.81 -2.84 8.72
CA TYR A 38 -0.73 -3.79 8.51
C TYR A 38 0.20 -3.27 7.43
N ILE A 39 1.45 -3.71 7.50
CA ILE A 39 2.45 -3.53 6.45
C ILE A 39 3.03 -4.91 6.09
N ASP A 40 3.36 -5.11 4.81
CA ASP A 40 4.16 -6.27 4.39
C ASP A 40 5.60 -6.07 4.84
N GLU A 41 6.22 -7.10 5.42
CA GLU A 41 7.64 -7.06 5.81
C GLU A 41 8.58 -6.91 4.62
N GLU A 42 8.15 -7.33 3.44
CA GLU A 42 8.96 -7.25 2.22
C GLU A 42 8.87 -5.86 1.60
N ILE A 43 9.87 -5.03 1.85
CA ILE A 43 10.04 -3.72 1.23
C ILE A 43 10.95 -3.88 0.02
N THR A 44 10.45 -3.59 -1.17
CA THR A 44 11.21 -3.74 -2.42
C THR A 44 11.81 -2.41 -2.85
N GLU A 45 13.12 -2.38 -3.05
CA GLU A 45 13.80 -1.22 -3.64
C GLU A 45 13.65 -1.22 -5.16
N GLU A 46 13.24 -0.10 -5.71
CA GLU A 46 13.02 0.15 -7.13
C GLU A 46 13.85 1.35 -7.61
N ALA A 47 13.95 1.54 -8.91
CA ALA A 47 14.75 2.63 -9.51
C ALA A 47 14.38 4.04 -9.00
N ASN A 48 13.15 4.23 -8.51
CA ASN A 48 12.63 5.55 -8.09
C ASN A 48 12.28 5.62 -6.59
N GLY A 49 12.58 4.58 -5.82
CA GLY A 49 12.27 4.53 -4.40
C GLY A 49 11.91 3.14 -3.91
N TYR A 50 10.98 3.06 -2.97
CA TYR A 50 10.61 1.82 -2.31
C TYR A 50 9.14 1.48 -2.54
N ILE A 51 8.87 0.24 -2.93
CA ILE A 51 7.51 -0.32 -2.98
C ILE A 51 7.14 -0.85 -1.60
N VAL A 52 6.01 -0.37 -1.11
CA VAL A 52 5.44 -0.75 0.19
C VAL A 52 4.02 -1.24 -0.03
N TRP A 53 3.73 -2.45 0.43
CA TRP A 53 2.38 -2.97 0.51
C TRP A 53 1.80 -2.73 1.89
N ALA A 54 0.63 -2.15 1.93
CA ALA A 54 -0.11 -1.86 3.15
C ALA A 54 -1.50 -2.48 3.09
N LYS A 55 -2.04 -2.86 4.25
CA LYS A 55 -3.38 -3.44 4.37
C LYS A 55 -4.14 -2.75 5.49
N MET A 56 -5.42 -2.51 5.25
CA MET A 56 -6.36 -2.01 6.25
C MET A 56 -7.53 -2.98 6.39
N ASN A 57 -7.84 -3.37 7.62
CA ASN A 57 -9.08 -4.06 7.96
C ASN A 57 -10.05 -3.07 8.60
N TYR A 58 -11.28 -3.02 8.11
CA TYR A 58 -12.37 -2.20 8.61
C TYR A 58 -13.20 -3.02 9.62
N THR A 59 -12.96 -2.84 10.90
CA THR A 59 -13.41 -3.77 11.97
C THR A 59 -14.80 -3.47 12.49
N THR A 60 -15.32 -2.25 12.28
CA THR A 60 -16.67 -1.85 12.72
C THR A 60 -17.63 -1.64 11.55
N LYS A 61 -18.92 -1.72 11.82
CA LYS A 61 -19.96 -1.39 10.84
C LYS A 61 -19.81 0.04 10.31
N ALA A 62 -19.46 0.98 11.18
CA ALA A 62 -19.27 2.38 10.82
C ALA A 62 -18.08 2.59 9.87
N SER A 63 -16.92 1.97 10.16
CA SER A 63 -15.74 2.07 9.29
C SER A 63 -15.98 1.42 7.93
N ARG A 64 -16.65 0.26 7.88
CA ARG A 64 -17.05 -0.40 6.62
C ARG A 64 -18.02 0.45 5.81
N ALA A 65 -19.03 1.05 6.46
CA ALA A 65 -19.99 1.93 5.76
C ALA A 65 -19.30 3.17 5.19
N LYS A 66 -18.35 3.75 5.93
CA LYS A 66 -17.56 4.90 5.47
C LYS A 66 -16.78 4.57 4.21
N ILE A 67 -15.92 3.54 4.25
CA ILE A 67 -15.09 3.17 3.10
C ILE A 67 -15.91 2.72 1.90
N THR A 68 -16.99 1.96 2.11
CA THR A 68 -17.89 1.52 1.04
C THR A 68 -18.49 2.72 0.28
N ARG A 69 -18.86 3.78 1.01
CA ARG A 69 -19.37 5.02 0.41
C ARG A 69 -18.27 5.82 -0.31
N GLU A 70 -17.10 5.98 0.31
CA GLU A 70 -15.95 6.71 -0.27
C GLU A 70 -15.46 6.04 -1.55
N ALA A 71 -15.38 4.72 -1.56
CA ALA A 71 -15.01 3.91 -2.72
C ALA A 71 -16.15 3.78 -3.75
N LYS A 72 -17.35 4.35 -3.50
CA LYS A 72 -18.56 4.22 -4.34
C LYS A 72 -18.88 2.77 -4.68
N SER A 73 -18.59 1.85 -3.77
CA SER A 73 -18.83 0.42 -3.96
C SER A 73 -20.28 0.06 -3.72
N LYS A 74 -20.82 -0.83 -4.57
CA LYS A 74 -22.13 -1.45 -4.37
C LYS A 74 -22.12 -2.58 -3.34
N ARG A 75 -20.92 -3.09 -2.99
CA ARG A 75 -20.72 -4.16 -2.02
C ARG A 75 -19.98 -3.61 -0.81
N ILE A 76 -20.24 -4.18 0.36
CA ILE A 76 -19.57 -3.77 1.61
C ILE A 76 -18.10 -4.14 1.54
N VAL A 77 -17.24 -3.15 1.76
CA VAL A 77 -15.79 -3.30 1.85
C VAL A 77 -15.40 -3.68 3.29
N TYR A 78 -14.67 -4.78 3.44
CA TYR A 78 -14.16 -5.28 4.73
C TYR A 78 -12.66 -5.04 4.91
N SER A 79 -11.91 -5.06 3.83
CA SER A 79 -10.48 -4.73 3.85
C SER A 79 -10.02 -4.12 2.53
N ALA A 80 -8.90 -3.44 2.59
CA ALA A 80 -8.20 -2.92 1.42
C ALA A 80 -6.72 -3.27 1.50
N MET A 81 -6.11 -3.55 0.35
CA MET A 81 -4.68 -3.72 0.18
C MET A 81 -4.19 -2.67 -0.81
N ILE A 82 -3.20 -1.90 -0.43
CA ILE A 82 -2.72 -0.75 -1.20
C ILE A 82 -1.22 -0.89 -1.42
N CYS A 83 -0.80 -0.72 -2.66
CA CYS A 83 0.60 -0.63 -3.03
C CYS A 83 0.99 0.84 -3.21
N CYS A 84 2.04 1.27 -2.55
CA CYS A 84 2.57 2.61 -2.64
C CYS A 84 4.05 2.59 -3.05
N LEU A 85 4.43 3.56 -3.89
CA LEU A 85 5.82 3.86 -4.19
C LEU A 85 6.23 5.11 -3.41
N TYR A 86 7.18 4.98 -2.50
CA TYR A 86 7.79 6.08 -1.75
C TYR A 86 9.10 6.49 -2.40
N ASN A 87 9.37 7.79 -2.52
CA ASN A 87 10.66 8.26 -2.99
C ASN A 87 11.78 7.93 -1.99
N TYR A 88 13.03 7.93 -2.41
CA TYR A 88 14.18 7.58 -1.56
C TYR A 88 14.34 8.45 -0.30
N SER A 89 13.87 9.69 -0.34
CA SER A 89 13.91 10.61 0.80
C SER A 89 12.72 10.47 1.76
N TRP A 90 11.75 9.60 1.46
CA TRP A 90 10.54 9.40 2.24
C TRP A 90 9.73 10.68 2.48
N THR A 91 9.73 11.59 1.50
CA THR A 91 9.01 12.86 1.55
C THR A 91 7.75 12.88 0.69
N GLU A 92 7.70 11.97 -0.29
CA GLU A 92 6.60 11.87 -1.25
C GLU A 92 6.29 10.40 -1.54
N TYR A 93 5.05 10.15 -1.90
CA TYR A 93 4.59 8.83 -2.32
C TYR A 93 3.53 8.92 -3.42
N ALA A 94 3.38 7.84 -4.16
CA ALA A 94 2.32 7.65 -5.13
C ALA A 94 1.61 6.32 -4.89
N SER A 95 0.28 6.31 -5.04
CA SER A 95 -0.49 5.07 -5.05
C SER A 95 -0.26 4.36 -6.40
N VAL A 96 0.16 3.12 -6.35
CA VAL A 96 0.42 2.28 -7.53
C VAL A 96 -0.82 1.48 -7.90
N CYS A 97 -1.41 0.80 -6.92
CA CYS A 97 -2.66 0.08 -7.09
C CYS A 97 -3.35 -0.13 -5.72
N GLY A 98 -4.63 -0.47 -5.77
CA GLY A 98 -5.41 -0.83 -4.60
C GLY A 98 -6.39 -1.95 -4.91
N HIS A 99 -6.59 -2.86 -3.96
CA HIS A 99 -7.56 -3.94 -4.04
C HIS A 99 -8.49 -3.89 -2.83
N PHE A 100 -9.77 -4.01 -3.06
CA PHE A 100 -10.81 -3.94 -2.03
C PHE A 100 -11.52 -5.28 -1.94
N TYR A 101 -11.75 -5.76 -0.73
CA TYR A 101 -12.19 -7.12 -0.46
C TYR A 101 -13.49 -7.16 0.34
N ASN A 102 -14.29 -8.20 0.09
CA ASN A 102 -15.47 -8.54 0.87
C ASN A 102 -15.11 -9.30 2.16
N ALA A 103 -16.13 -9.74 2.91
CA ALA A 103 -15.95 -10.50 4.14
C ALA A 103 -15.24 -11.85 3.95
N ASN A 104 -15.35 -12.45 2.76
CA ASN A 104 -14.77 -13.75 2.43
C ASN A 104 -13.33 -13.64 1.90
N GLY A 105 -12.82 -12.40 1.73
CA GLY A 105 -11.51 -12.16 1.14
C GLY A 105 -11.50 -12.14 -0.40
N ASP A 106 -12.67 -12.13 -1.05
CA ASP A 106 -12.77 -11.98 -2.51
C ASP A 106 -12.60 -10.52 -2.90
N VAL A 107 -11.90 -10.27 -4.01
CA VAL A 107 -11.77 -8.93 -4.57
C VAL A 107 -13.11 -8.43 -5.07
N ILE A 108 -13.56 -7.27 -4.57
CA ILE A 108 -14.76 -6.58 -5.01
C ILE A 108 -14.44 -5.73 -6.25
N PHE A 109 -13.34 -4.97 -6.18
CA PHE A 109 -12.82 -4.13 -7.26
C PHE A 109 -11.36 -3.78 -6.99
N SER A 110 -10.69 -3.29 -8.04
CA SER A 110 -9.31 -2.81 -7.96
C SER A 110 -9.20 -1.42 -8.57
N GLU A 111 -8.33 -0.62 -8.00
CA GLU A 111 -7.95 0.70 -8.51
C GLU A 111 -6.52 0.62 -9.06
N ASN A 112 -6.36 1.01 -10.31
CA ASN A 112 -5.07 1.07 -10.98
C ASN A 112 -4.95 2.43 -11.67
N PRO A 113 -4.36 3.45 -11.01
CA PRO A 113 -4.17 4.76 -11.60
C PRO A 113 -3.42 4.65 -12.93
N PRO A 114 -3.83 5.39 -13.96
CA PRO A 114 -3.20 5.31 -15.28
C PRO A 114 -1.78 5.89 -15.32
N TYR A 115 -1.41 6.66 -14.29
CA TYR A 115 -0.07 7.23 -14.09
C TYR A 115 0.18 7.43 -12.59
N LEU A 116 1.46 7.44 -12.20
CA LEU A 116 1.86 7.72 -10.83
C LEU A 116 1.79 9.23 -10.58
N GLU A 117 1.01 9.61 -9.58
CA GLU A 117 0.92 10.98 -9.09
C GLU A 117 1.52 11.06 -7.68
N PHE A 118 2.72 11.66 -7.60
CA PHE A 118 3.41 11.84 -6.33
C PHE A 118 2.77 12.97 -5.54
N GLN A 119 2.54 12.71 -4.28
CA GLN A 119 2.03 13.68 -3.31
C GLN A 119 2.93 13.69 -2.07
N ARG A 120 3.00 14.83 -1.41
CA ARG A 120 3.79 14.98 -0.18
C ARG A 120 3.21 14.13 0.93
N LEU A 121 4.10 13.53 1.71
CA LEU A 121 3.72 12.91 2.97
C LEU A 121 3.28 13.97 3.98
N VAL A 122 2.06 13.80 4.49
CA VAL A 122 1.51 14.66 5.53
C VAL A 122 1.73 13.99 6.88
N PRO A 123 2.41 14.64 7.83
CA PRO A 123 2.59 14.11 9.18
C PRO A 123 1.26 13.69 9.82
N GLY A 124 1.22 12.49 10.39
CA GLY A 124 0.03 11.91 11.01
C GLY A 124 -0.98 11.29 10.05
N SER A 125 -0.72 11.30 8.74
CA SER A 125 -1.54 10.56 7.76
C SER A 125 -1.19 9.05 7.75
N ASN A 126 -2.08 8.25 7.16
CA ASN A 126 -1.81 6.81 6.96
C ASN A 126 -0.55 6.58 6.12
N GLY A 127 -0.34 7.39 5.08
CA GLY A 127 0.87 7.31 4.25
C GLY A 127 2.14 7.54 5.04
N HIS A 128 2.13 8.49 5.99
CA HIS A 128 3.27 8.76 6.88
C HIS A 128 3.50 7.59 7.87
N MET A 129 2.45 7.04 8.44
CA MET A 129 2.52 5.89 9.34
C MET A 129 3.16 4.67 8.66
N TRP A 130 2.78 4.36 7.42
CA TRP A 130 3.39 3.28 6.65
C TRP A 130 4.83 3.58 6.24
N ALA A 131 5.15 4.83 5.93
CA ALA A 131 6.53 5.25 5.67
C ALA A 131 7.43 5.02 6.88
N ASP A 132 6.98 5.41 8.08
CA ASP A 132 7.73 5.20 9.33
C ASP A 132 7.93 3.69 9.61
N ALA A 133 6.90 2.89 9.42
CA ALA A 133 6.99 1.44 9.60
C ALA A 133 7.95 0.79 8.59
N ALA A 134 7.90 1.19 7.32
CA ALA A 134 8.81 0.68 6.29
C ALA A 134 10.27 1.03 6.56
N GLN A 135 10.54 2.28 6.96
CA GLN A 135 11.90 2.71 7.35
C GLN A 135 12.43 1.92 8.56
N TYR A 136 11.56 1.63 9.52
CA TYR A 136 11.92 0.79 10.66
C TYR A 136 12.30 -0.63 10.21
N ILE A 137 11.51 -1.26 9.34
CA ILE A 137 11.81 -2.60 8.80
C ILE A 137 13.18 -2.61 8.11
N LEU A 138 13.42 -1.67 7.19
CA LEU A 138 14.69 -1.56 6.47
C LEU A 138 15.88 -1.37 7.42
N SER A 139 15.71 -0.59 8.48
CA SER A 139 16.78 -0.38 9.49
C SER A 139 17.14 -1.66 10.27
N GLN A 140 16.16 -2.55 10.47
CA GLN A 140 16.41 -3.84 11.13
C GLN A 140 17.14 -4.83 10.21
N GLU A 141 16.81 -4.84 8.92
CA GLU A 141 17.49 -5.65 7.91
C GLU A 141 18.96 -5.25 7.78
N GLU A 142 19.27 -3.96 7.74
CA GLU A 142 20.65 -3.45 7.71
C GLU A 142 21.45 -3.81 8.98
N ALA A 143 20.82 -3.77 10.15
CA ALA A 143 21.45 -4.16 11.41
C ALA A 143 21.74 -5.66 11.46
N GLY A 144 20.84 -6.52 10.99
CA GLY A 144 21.01 -7.97 10.93
C GLY A 144 22.06 -8.43 9.90
N ALA A 145 22.26 -7.66 8.83
CA ALA A 145 23.25 -7.98 7.79
C ALA A 145 24.70 -7.71 8.23
N ASN A 146 24.91 -7.00 9.34
CA ASN A 146 26.24 -6.63 9.88
C ASN A 146 26.70 -7.55 11.03
N GLU A 147 25.96 -8.58 11.39
CA GLU A 147 26.32 -9.63 12.36
C GLU A 147 26.78 -10.92 11.62
#